data_b93d26d3f4e7a979040d3a8cb22c2bb4
#
_entry.id   b93d26d3f4e7a979040d3a8cb22c2bb4
#
_cell.length_a   1.000
_cell.length_b   1.000
_cell.length_c   1.000
_cell.angle_alpha   90.00
_cell.angle_beta   90.00
_cell.angle_gamma   90.00
#
_symmetry.space_group_name_H-M   'P 1'
#
loop_
_entity.id
_entity.type
_entity.pdbx_description
1 polymer ?
#
loop_
_entity_poly.entity_id
_entity_poly.type
_entity_poly.pdbx_seq_one_letter_code
_entity_poly.pdbx_strand_id
1 'polypeptide(L)'
;MTTVFTRVDEGLGEFALRPLDPDGDAALLHTWVTHPKAAFWMMQDADLAQVTEEYRRIAEHPHHDAYLGLWQGSPAFLAERYDPAHVELVGLYDHQPGDVGMHFLCAPVDAPVHGFTRAVIGTVMAWLFGDPTTRRVVVEPDVRNTAVHALNAAVGFTVVGPIAKPEKGALLSVCTRAQFQAAADRAAVTRTEGAPA
;
A
#
# COMPACT_ATOMS: atom_id res chain seq x y z
N MET A 1 -13.57 6.98 14.68
CA MET A 1 -13.71 6.93 13.20
C MET A 1 -14.22 5.57 12.77
N THR A 2 -15.05 5.52 11.72
CA THR A 2 -15.68 4.28 11.26
C THR A 2 -14.73 3.51 10.34
N THR A 3 -14.60 2.19 10.53
CA THR A 3 -13.91 1.27 9.62
C THR A 3 -14.62 1.26 8.26
N VAL A 4 -13.85 1.37 7.17
CA VAL A 4 -14.36 1.35 5.79
C VAL A 4 -14.16 0.01 5.10
N PHE A 5 -13.25 -0.81 5.60
CA PHE A 5 -12.97 -2.14 5.07
C PHE A 5 -12.42 -3.06 6.16
N THR A 6 -12.79 -4.33 6.08
CA THR A 6 -12.27 -5.39 6.97
C THR A 6 -12.02 -6.66 6.14
N ARG A 7 -10.92 -7.35 6.45
CA ARG A 7 -10.56 -8.64 5.87
C ARG A 7 -9.95 -9.53 6.95
N VAL A 8 -10.30 -10.80 6.94
CA VAL A 8 -9.65 -11.80 7.79
C VAL A 8 -8.61 -12.56 6.96
N ASP A 9 -7.38 -12.57 7.45
CA ASP A 9 -6.30 -13.43 6.96
C ASP A 9 -6.28 -14.72 7.80
N GLU A 10 -6.21 -15.89 7.14
CA GLU A 10 -6.30 -17.19 7.81
C GLU A 10 -5.20 -17.43 8.86
N GLY A 11 -4.01 -16.86 8.64
CA GLY A 11 -2.86 -17.05 9.54
C GLY A 11 -2.66 -15.92 10.53
N LEU A 12 -3.14 -14.71 10.24
CA LEU A 12 -2.82 -13.50 10.98
C LEU A 12 -4.05 -12.81 11.61
N GLY A 13 -5.27 -13.29 11.30
CA GLY A 13 -6.50 -12.72 11.85
C GLY A 13 -6.96 -11.46 11.11
N GLU A 14 -7.65 -10.58 11.83
CA GLU A 14 -8.34 -9.44 11.24
C GLU A 14 -7.41 -8.27 10.88
N PHE A 15 -7.61 -7.76 9.67
CA PHE A 15 -7.08 -6.49 9.17
C PHE A 15 -8.24 -5.56 8.85
N ALA A 16 -8.10 -4.27 9.17
CA ALA A 16 -9.11 -3.26 8.88
C ALA A 16 -8.47 -1.96 8.38
N LEU A 17 -9.27 -1.15 7.68
CA LEU A 17 -8.89 0.19 7.23
C LEU A 17 -9.90 1.21 7.77
N ARG A 18 -9.42 2.33 8.26
CA ARG A 18 -10.23 3.52 8.54
C ARG A 18 -9.60 4.75 7.89
N PRO A 19 -10.38 5.78 7.58
CA PRO A 19 -9.80 7.06 7.16
C PRO A 19 -8.76 7.54 8.18
N LEU A 20 -7.69 8.13 7.68
CA LEU A 20 -6.68 8.75 8.52
C LEU A 20 -7.25 10.03 9.16
N ASP A 21 -6.89 10.29 10.40
CA ASP A 21 -7.08 11.58 11.08
C ASP A 21 -5.76 12.35 11.04
N PRO A 22 -5.59 13.36 10.17
CA PRO A 22 -4.31 14.06 10.03
C PRO A 22 -3.78 14.64 11.34
N ASP A 23 -4.67 15.05 12.25
CA ASP A 23 -4.29 15.62 13.55
C ASP A 23 -4.13 14.54 14.62
N GLY A 24 -5.10 13.64 14.70
CA GLY A 24 -5.13 12.60 15.73
C GLY A 24 -4.09 11.50 15.54
N ASP A 25 -3.74 11.20 14.28
CA ASP A 25 -2.77 10.14 13.95
C ASP A 25 -1.35 10.67 13.69
N ALA A 26 -1.15 12.00 13.57
CA ALA A 26 0.12 12.60 13.15
C ALA A 26 1.32 12.14 13.98
N ALA A 27 1.20 12.10 15.31
CA ALA A 27 2.29 11.69 16.19
C ALA A 27 2.69 10.23 15.96
N LEU A 28 1.72 9.35 15.70
CA LEU A 28 1.96 7.95 15.37
C LEU A 28 2.64 7.84 14.01
N LEU A 29 2.12 8.49 12.99
CA LEU A 29 2.67 8.47 11.64
C LEU A 29 4.09 9.02 11.61
N HIS A 30 4.37 10.10 12.34
CA HIS A 30 5.72 10.64 12.44
C HIS A 30 6.71 9.56 12.89
N THR A 31 6.37 8.75 13.90
CA THR A 31 7.27 7.66 14.35
C THR A 31 7.48 6.58 13.26
N TRP A 32 6.55 6.41 12.32
CA TRP A 32 6.65 5.41 11.25
C TRP A 32 7.42 5.93 10.05
N VAL A 33 7.06 7.13 9.55
CA VAL A 33 7.62 7.67 8.29
C VAL A 33 9.06 8.15 8.46
N THR A 34 9.46 8.56 9.68
CA THR A 34 10.83 8.95 10.00
C THR A 34 11.74 7.79 10.41
N HIS A 35 11.15 6.58 10.60
CA HIS A 35 11.93 5.41 11.00
C HIS A 35 12.88 4.96 9.87
N PRO A 36 14.13 4.51 10.16
CA PRO A 36 15.07 4.05 9.14
C PRO A 36 14.54 2.96 8.19
N LYS A 37 13.61 2.11 8.65
CA LYS A 37 12.93 1.11 7.80
C LYS A 37 12.01 1.72 6.74
N ALA A 38 11.61 2.98 6.89
CA ALA A 38 10.77 3.71 5.94
C ALA A 38 11.59 4.53 4.91
N ALA A 39 12.83 4.16 4.63
CA ALA A 39 13.74 4.91 3.74
C ALA A 39 13.13 5.27 2.38
N PHE A 40 12.29 4.39 1.82
CA PHE A 40 11.61 4.61 0.54
C PHE A 40 10.31 5.42 0.64
N TRP A 41 9.90 5.80 1.86
CA TRP A 41 8.78 6.74 2.08
C TRP A 41 9.20 8.19 1.94
N MET A 42 10.53 8.45 2.03
CA MET A 42 11.17 9.75 1.78
C MET A 42 10.75 10.89 2.72
N MET A 43 10.36 10.56 3.95
CA MET A 43 10.02 11.53 5.01
C MET A 43 10.91 11.39 6.25
N GLN A 44 12.10 10.81 6.13
CA GLN A 44 12.94 10.47 7.29
C GLN A 44 13.39 11.68 8.11
N ASP A 45 13.59 12.83 7.46
CA ASP A 45 14.03 14.08 8.11
C ASP A 45 12.85 15.03 8.42
N ALA A 46 11.60 14.60 8.20
CA ALA A 46 10.42 15.41 8.45
C ALA A 46 10.18 15.57 9.96
N ASP A 47 9.85 16.76 10.40
CA ASP A 47 9.33 16.98 11.74
C ASP A 47 7.83 16.68 11.84
N LEU A 48 7.29 16.69 13.06
CA LEU A 48 5.88 16.39 13.30
C LEU A 48 4.94 17.36 12.56
N ALA A 49 5.31 18.64 12.45
CA ALA A 49 4.48 19.65 11.78
C ALA A 49 4.43 19.37 10.27
N GLN A 50 5.56 19.00 9.67
CA GLN A 50 5.65 18.63 8.26
C GLN A 50 4.84 17.37 7.94
N VAL A 51 4.89 16.35 8.81
CA VAL A 51 4.06 15.14 8.65
C VAL A 51 2.58 15.49 8.76
N THR A 52 2.19 16.28 9.76
CA THR A 52 0.80 16.71 9.93
C THR A 52 0.29 17.46 8.70
N GLU A 53 1.07 18.41 8.19
CA GLU A 53 0.71 19.22 7.04
C GLU A 53 0.58 18.38 5.76
N GLU A 54 1.48 17.40 5.55
CA GLU A 54 1.40 16.50 4.41
C GLU A 54 0.09 15.70 4.42
N TYR A 55 -0.30 15.11 5.57
CA TYR A 55 -1.53 14.32 5.64
C TYR A 55 -2.81 15.19 5.65
N ARG A 56 -2.75 16.45 6.08
CA ARG A 56 -3.83 17.42 5.85
C ARG A 56 -3.99 17.73 4.36
N ARG A 57 -2.88 17.98 3.66
CA ARG A 57 -2.87 18.21 2.22
C ARG A 57 -3.47 17.01 1.46
N ILE A 58 -3.15 15.78 1.86
CA ILE A 58 -3.76 14.58 1.28
C ILE A 58 -5.26 14.54 1.59
N ALA A 59 -5.68 14.78 2.83
CA ALA A 59 -7.09 14.74 3.23
C ALA A 59 -7.97 15.81 2.53
N GLU A 60 -7.38 16.92 2.12
CA GLU A 60 -8.06 17.99 1.36
C GLU A 60 -8.02 17.75 -0.17
N HIS A 61 -7.20 16.80 -0.64
CA HIS A 61 -7.01 16.59 -2.06
C HIS A 61 -8.14 15.73 -2.66
N PRO A 62 -8.82 16.16 -3.74
CA PRO A 62 -9.98 15.43 -4.27
C PRO A 62 -9.66 14.08 -4.92
N HIS A 63 -8.38 13.81 -5.17
CA HIS A 63 -7.91 12.61 -5.88
C HIS A 63 -6.87 11.81 -5.08
N HIS A 64 -6.74 12.07 -3.77
CA HIS A 64 -5.78 11.38 -2.91
C HIS A 64 -6.38 11.16 -1.52
N ASP A 65 -6.38 9.94 -1.03
CA ASP A 65 -6.88 9.57 0.29
C ASP A 65 -5.83 8.76 1.06
N ALA A 66 -5.75 9.00 2.38
CA ALA A 66 -4.93 8.22 3.29
C ALA A 66 -5.78 7.46 4.32
N TYR A 67 -5.33 6.26 4.69
CA TYR A 67 -6.02 5.36 5.62
C TYR A 67 -5.05 4.78 6.63
N LEU A 68 -5.47 4.74 7.90
CA LEU A 68 -4.78 3.98 8.91
C LEU A 68 -5.27 2.53 8.87
N GLY A 69 -4.32 1.62 8.69
CA GLY A 69 -4.55 0.19 8.73
C GLY A 69 -4.41 -0.35 10.15
N LEU A 70 -5.33 -1.20 10.52
CA LEU A 70 -5.36 -1.88 11.82
C LEU A 70 -5.10 -3.37 11.62
N TRP A 71 -4.37 -3.96 12.54
CA TRP A 71 -4.24 -5.40 12.70
C TRP A 71 -4.71 -5.80 14.09
N GLN A 72 -5.73 -6.65 14.15
CA GLN A 72 -6.39 -7.05 15.41
C GLN A 72 -6.76 -5.82 16.27
N GLY A 73 -7.31 -4.78 15.63
CA GLY A 73 -7.75 -3.55 16.28
C GLY A 73 -6.65 -2.53 16.61
N SER A 74 -5.37 -2.87 16.44
CA SER A 74 -4.24 -1.98 16.72
C SER A 74 -3.66 -1.37 15.43
N PRO A 75 -3.24 -0.08 15.43
CA PRO A 75 -2.56 0.55 14.30
C PRO A 75 -1.32 -0.24 13.88
N ALA A 76 -1.21 -0.58 12.58
CA ALA A 76 -0.17 -1.48 12.11
C ALA A 76 0.38 -1.16 10.71
N PHE A 77 -0.33 -0.36 9.93
CA PHE A 77 0.15 0.08 8.61
C PHE A 77 -0.57 1.35 8.16
N LEU A 78 0.04 2.03 7.21
CA LEU A 78 -0.53 3.16 6.48
C LEU A 78 -0.83 2.70 5.05
N ALA A 79 -1.93 3.15 4.48
CA ALA A 79 -2.24 2.94 3.08
C ALA A 79 -2.74 4.25 2.46
N GLU A 80 -2.33 4.52 1.24
CA GLU A 80 -2.80 5.63 0.43
C GLU A 80 -3.37 5.08 -0.87
N ARG A 81 -4.43 5.73 -1.36
CA ARG A 81 -4.92 5.52 -2.71
C ARG A 81 -5.03 6.86 -3.42
N TYR A 82 -4.75 6.89 -4.71
CA TYR A 82 -4.83 8.09 -5.51
C TYR A 82 -5.28 7.80 -6.95
N ASP A 83 -5.78 8.84 -7.60
CA ASP A 83 -6.03 8.82 -9.05
C ASP A 83 -4.73 9.19 -9.78
N PRO A 84 -4.07 8.25 -10.49
CA PRO A 84 -2.78 8.48 -11.12
C PRO A 84 -2.83 9.46 -12.30
N ALA A 85 -4.01 9.82 -12.79
CA ALA A 85 -4.18 10.88 -13.77
C ALA A 85 -4.01 12.28 -13.19
N HIS A 86 -4.14 12.43 -11.86
CA HIS A 86 -4.14 13.71 -11.15
C HIS A 86 -3.04 13.83 -10.10
N VAL A 87 -2.49 12.70 -9.64
CA VAL A 87 -1.51 12.63 -8.55
C VAL A 87 -0.40 11.66 -8.93
N GLU A 88 0.83 11.92 -8.48
CA GLU A 88 2.02 11.05 -8.53
C GLU A 88 2.51 10.68 -9.94
N LEU A 89 1.63 10.27 -10.85
CA LEU A 89 2.00 9.68 -12.14
C LEU A 89 1.55 10.51 -13.34
N VAL A 90 1.16 11.76 -13.13
CA VAL A 90 0.67 12.66 -14.19
C VAL A 90 1.68 12.78 -15.32
N GLY A 91 1.28 12.35 -16.53
CA GLY A 91 2.12 12.41 -17.72
C GLY A 91 3.31 11.44 -17.77
N LEU A 92 3.44 10.54 -16.79
CA LEU A 92 4.56 9.59 -16.73
C LEU A 92 4.24 8.23 -17.37
N TYR A 93 2.98 7.95 -17.66
CA TYR A 93 2.56 6.73 -18.36
C TYR A 93 1.21 6.92 -19.07
N ASP A 94 0.82 5.96 -19.90
CA ASP A 94 -0.48 5.92 -20.59
C ASP A 94 -1.55 5.39 -19.62
N HIS A 95 -2.13 6.33 -18.87
CA HIS A 95 -3.15 6.06 -17.87
C HIS A 95 -4.45 5.59 -18.53
N GLN A 96 -5.19 4.70 -17.89
CA GLN A 96 -6.46 4.17 -18.39
C GLN A 96 -7.61 4.38 -17.38
N PRO A 97 -8.85 4.53 -17.86
CA PRO A 97 -10.01 4.62 -16.98
C PRO A 97 -10.10 3.43 -16.04
N GLY A 98 -10.21 3.71 -14.74
CA GLY A 98 -10.24 2.69 -13.69
C GLY A 98 -8.87 2.28 -13.15
N ASP A 99 -7.81 3.03 -13.49
CA ASP A 99 -6.52 2.93 -12.79
C ASP A 99 -6.63 3.59 -11.42
N VAL A 100 -6.07 2.93 -10.42
CA VAL A 100 -5.95 3.43 -9.05
C VAL A 100 -4.51 3.24 -8.59
N GLY A 101 -3.87 4.32 -8.18
CA GLY A 101 -2.54 4.28 -7.56
C GLY A 101 -2.63 3.92 -6.08
N MET A 102 -1.59 3.29 -5.53
CA MET A 102 -1.50 3.04 -4.09
C MET A 102 -0.07 3.15 -3.57
N HIS A 103 0.03 3.59 -2.31
CA HIS A 103 1.22 3.40 -1.47
C HIS A 103 0.82 2.67 -0.19
N PHE A 104 1.74 1.95 0.44
CA PHE A 104 1.56 1.45 1.79
C PHE A 104 2.88 1.37 2.54
N LEU A 105 2.82 1.51 3.86
CA LEU A 105 3.93 1.41 4.79
C LEU A 105 3.50 0.56 5.98
N CYS A 106 4.22 -0.53 6.27
CA CYS A 106 4.01 -1.25 7.52
C CYS A 106 4.69 -0.52 8.68
N ALA A 107 4.03 -0.45 9.82
CA ALA A 107 4.61 0.09 11.05
C ALA A 107 5.95 -0.60 11.36
N PRO A 108 6.95 0.15 11.83
CA PRO A 108 8.19 -0.46 12.31
C PRO A 108 7.91 -1.31 13.55
N VAL A 109 8.49 -2.50 13.59
CA VAL A 109 8.38 -3.44 14.72
C VAL A 109 9.75 -4.02 15.04
N ASP A 110 9.98 -4.35 16.32
CA ASP A 110 11.23 -5.00 16.76
C ASP A 110 11.28 -6.46 16.32
N ALA A 111 10.16 -7.17 16.41
CA ALA A 111 10.02 -8.56 16.02
C ALA A 111 9.09 -8.69 14.80
N PRO A 112 9.64 -8.91 13.59
CA PRO A 112 8.84 -9.09 12.39
C PRO A 112 7.94 -10.34 12.48
N VAL A 113 6.68 -10.19 12.07
CA VAL A 113 5.73 -11.30 11.96
C VAL A 113 5.82 -11.86 10.53
N HIS A 114 6.06 -13.17 10.42
CA HIS A 114 6.16 -13.84 9.12
C HIS A 114 4.87 -13.68 8.31
N GLY A 115 4.99 -13.28 7.05
CA GLY A 115 3.85 -13.10 6.16
C GLY A 115 3.08 -11.78 6.35
N PHE A 116 3.38 -10.95 7.37
CA PHE A 116 2.63 -9.75 7.70
C PHE A 116 2.54 -8.76 6.53
N THR A 117 3.66 -8.37 5.92
CA THR A 117 3.67 -7.42 4.80
C THR A 117 2.87 -7.94 3.60
N ARG A 118 2.89 -9.27 3.37
CA ARG A 118 2.07 -9.89 2.32
C ARG A 118 0.58 -9.83 2.64
N ALA A 119 0.20 -10.03 3.90
CA ALA A 119 -1.19 -9.89 4.34
C ALA A 119 -1.66 -8.43 4.23
N VAL A 120 -0.80 -7.46 4.57
CA VAL A 120 -1.08 -6.02 4.42
C VAL A 120 -1.34 -5.67 2.95
N ILE A 121 -0.41 -5.96 2.04
CA ILE A 121 -0.63 -5.64 0.61
C ILE A 121 -1.85 -6.38 0.05
N GLY A 122 -2.07 -7.65 0.44
CA GLY A 122 -3.26 -8.40 0.07
C GLY A 122 -4.56 -7.76 0.57
N THR A 123 -4.54 -7.16 1.75
CA THR A 123 -5.68 -6.42 2.33
C THR A 123 -5.95 -5.13 1.56
N VAL A 124 -4.91 -4.35 1.27
CA VAL A 124 -5.02 -3.10 0.48
C VAL A 124 -5.54 -3.41 -0.93
N MET A 125 -4.98 -4.42 -1.59
CA MET A 125 -5.44 -4.84 -2.93
C MET A 125 -6.89 -5.33 -2.94
N ALA A 126 -7.30 -6.13 -1.93
CA ALA A 126 -8.68 -6.59 -1.80
C ALA A 126 -9.65 -5.42 -1.58
N TRP A 127 -9.25 -4.42 -0.79
CA TRP A 127 -10.02 -3.20 -0.59
C TRP A 127 -10.16 -2.40 -1.88
N LEU A 128 -9.07 -2.13 -2.60
CA LEU A 128 -9.09 -1.36 -3.85
C LEU A 128 -9.94 -2.07 -4.92
N PHE A 129 -9.80 -3.39 -5.06
CA PHE A 129 -10.62 -4.18 -5.97
C PHE A 129 -12.04 -4.45 -5.44
N GLY A 130 -12.36 -4.09 -4.20
CA GLY A 130 -13.72 -4.05 -3.70
C GLY A 130 -14.61 -3.05 -4.44
N ASP A 131 -14.02 -1.98 -4.95
CA ASP A 131 -14.68 -1.03 -5.85
C ASP A 131 -14.76 -1.66 -7.27
N PRO A 132 -15.98 -1.87 -7.83
CA PRO A 132 -16.13 -2.44 -9.16
C PRO A 132 -15.59 -1.56 -10.30
N THR A 133 -15.38 -0.26 -10.05
CA THR A 133 -14.81 0.67 -11.02
C THR A 133 -13.28 0.54 -11.13
N THR A 134 -12.60 0.00 -10.11
CA THR A 134 -11.16 -0.26 -10.14
C THR A 134 -10.86 -1.41 -11.10
N ARG A 135 -10.18 -1.10 -12.19
CA ARG A 135 -9.78 -2.08 -13.21
C ARG A 135 -8.33 -2.53 -13.06
N ARG A 136 -7.43 -1.59 -12.73
CA ARG A 136 -6.01 -1.85 -12.49
C ARG A 136 -5.55 -1.09 -11.25
N VAL A 137 -4.70 -1.71 -10.47
CA VAL A 137 -3.90 -1.03 -9.45
C VAL A 137 -2.52 -0.76 -10.04
N VAL A 138 -2.01 0.46 -9.84
CA VAL A 138 -0.75 0.96 -10.38
C VAL A 138 0.18 1.33 -9.24
N VAL A 139 1.45 0.95 -9.35
CA VAL A 139 2.48 1.27 -8.36
C VAL A 139 3.79 1.65 -9.04
N GLU A 140 4.60 2.49 -8.38
CA GLU A 140 5.87 2.98 -8.90
C GLU A 140 6.98 2.99 -7.82
N PRO A 141 7.28 1.84 -7.20
CA PRO A 141 8.33 1.76 -6.20
C PRO A 141 9.70 2.14 -6.78
N ASP A 142 10.56 2.69 -5.92
CA ASP A 142 11.96 2.97 -6.23
C ASP A 142 12.64 1.73 -6.81
N VAL A 143 13.40 1.89 -7.89
CA VAL A 143 14.12 0.78 -8.56
C VAL A 143 15.05 0.01 -7.61
N ARG A 144 15.51 0.64 -6.53
CA ARG A 144 16.38 0.04 -5.51
C ARG A 144 15.62 -0.80 -4.49
N ASN A 145 14.29 -0.67 -4.40
CA ASN A 145 13.48 -1.40 -3.42
C ASN A 145 13.13 -2.82 -3.92
N THR A 146 14.16 -3.66 -4.02
CA THR A 146 14.03 -5.03 -4.54
C THR A 146 13.04 -5.89 -3.73
N ALA A 147 12.93 -5.64 -2.42
CA ALA A 147 11.99 -6.37 -1.57
C ALA A 147 10.53 -6.10 -1.96
N VAL A 148 10.19 -4.85 -2.26
CA VAL A 148 8.83 -4.50 -2.69
C VAL A 148 8.54 -4.96 -4.11
N HIS A 149 9.55 -5.01 -5.00
CA HIS A 149 9.37 -5.59 -6.34
C HIS A 149 9.01 -7.08 -6.26
N ALA A 150 9.70 -7.86 -5.41
CA ALA A 150 9.38 -9.27 -5.18
C ALA A 150 7.98 -9.45 -4.58
N LEU A 151 7.61 -8.59 -3.63
CA LEU A 151 6.29 -8.60 -3.01
C LEU A 151 5.18 -8.29 -4.03
N ASN A 152 5.36 -7.27 -4.85
CA ASN A 152 4.42 -6.90 -5.92
C ASN A 152 4.21 -8.06 -6.91
N ALA A 153 5.29 -8.68 -7.37
CA ALA A 153 5.21 -9.86 -8.25
C ALA A 153 4.42 -11.00 -7.59
N ALA A 154 4.61 -11.23 -6.29
CA ALA A 154 3.93 -12.28 -5.55
C ALA A 154 2.40 -12.07 -5.40
N VAL A 155 1.92 -10.82 -5.52
CA VAL A 155 0.48 -10.50 -5.48
C VAL A 155 -0.10 -10.18 -6.86
N GLY A 156 0.67 -10.39 -7.93
CA GLY A 156 0.17 -10.36 -9.31
C GLY A 156 0.52 -9.13 -10.13
N PHE A 157 1.34 -8.21 -9.63
CA PHE A 157 1.81 -7.09 -10.45
C PHE A 157 2.73 -7.54 -11.57
N THR A 158 2.59 -6.90 -12.70
CA THR A 158 3.45 -7.04 -13.87
C THR A 158 4.17 -5.72 -14.13
N VAL A 159 5.48 -5.78 -14.31
CA VAL A 159 6.31 -4.62 -14.64
C VAL A 159 5.96 -4.11 -16.04
N VAL A 160 5.70 -2.81 -16.15
CA VAL A 160 5.50 -2.09 -17.41
C VAL A 160 6.84 -1.54 -17.93
N GLY A 161 7.62 -0.90 -17.05
CA GLY A 161 8.91 -0.35 -17.38
C GLY A 161 9.42 0.68 -16.37
N PRO A 162 10.66 1.15 -16.54
CA PRO A 162 11.20 2.21 -15.70
C PRO A 162 10.57 3.57 -16.05
N ILE A 163 10.34 4.39 -15.05
CA ILE A 163 9.96 5.80 -15.16
C ILE A 163 10.88 6.66 -14.31
N ALA A 164 11.07 7.91 -14.72
CA ALA A 164 11.85 8.89 -13.96
C ALA A 164 10.90 9.86 -13.29
N LYS A 165 10.89 9.88 -11.96
CA LYS A 165 10.24 10.90 -11.13
C LYS A 165 11.30 11.91 -10.67
N PRO A 166 10.93 13.14 -10.31
CA PRO A 166 11.91 14.13 -9.83
C PRO A 166 12.76 13.64 -8.66
N GLU A 167 12.15 12.87 -7.76
CA GLU A 167 12.76 12.40 -6.52
C GLU A 167 13.41 11.02 -6.61
N LYS A 168 13.06 10.20 -7.61
CA LYS A 168 13.56 8.81 -7.75
C LYS A 168 13.43 8.26 -9.16
N GLY A 169 14.28 7.30 -9.52
CA GLY A 169 13.98 6.32 -10.56
C GLY A 169 13.01 5.28 -10.03
N ALA A 170 11.90 5.03 -10.73
CA ALA A 170 10.87 4.11 -10.28
C ALA A 170 10.60 3.02 -11.32
N LEU A 171 10.06 1.88 -10.86
CA LEU A 171 9.64 0.77 -11.72
C LEU A 171 8.12 0.70 -11.75
N LEU A 172 7.54 1.25 -12.81
CA LEU A 172 6.09 1.23 -13.01
C LEU A 172 5.60 -0.21 -13.15
N SER A 173 4.61 -0.58 -12.37
CA SER A 173 4.00 -1.91 -12.40
C SER A 173 2.48 -1.80 -12.28
N VAL A 174 1.77 -2.72 -12.92
CA VAL A 174 0.31 -2.75 -12.91
C VAL A 174 -0.20 -4.13 -12.52
N CYS A 175 -1.36 -4.17 -11.86
CA CYS A 175 -2.05 -5.40 -11.52
C CYS A 175 -3.53 -5.25 -11.87
N THR A 176 -4.07 -6.14 -12.69
CA THR A 176 -5.50 -6.25 -12.96
C THR A 176 -6.19 -7.10 -11.87
N ARG A 177 -7.51 -6.97 -11.75
CA ARG A 177 -8.31 -7.83 -10.86
C ARG A 177 -8.07 -9.33 -11.12
N ALA A 178 -8.00 -9.74 -12.38
CA ALA A 178 -7.77 -11.14 -12.75
C ALA A 178 -6.37 -11.63 -12.32
N GLN A 179 -5.33 -10.80 -12.47
CA GLN A 179 -3.97 -11.13 -12.02
C GLN A 179 -3.89 -11.27 -10.50
N PHE A 180 -4.52 -10.36 -9.77
CA PHE A 180 -4.60 -10.42 -8.30
C PHE A 180 -5.29 -11.70 -7.83
N GLN A 181 -6.46 -12.03 -8.41
CA GLN A 181 -7.19 -13.25 -8.08
C GLN A 181 -6.35 -14.50 -8.37
N ALA A 182 -5.75 -14.59 -9.55
CA ALA A 182 -4.89 -15.72 -9.91
C ALA A 182 -3.66 -15.86 -8.99
N ALA A 183 -3.10 -14.75 -8.49
CA ALA A 183 -2.01 -14.80 -7.52
C ALA A 183 -2.49 -15.28 -6.14
N ALA A 184 -3.69 -14.89 -5.71
CA ALA A 184 -4.31 -15.37 -4.48
C ALA A 184 -4.60 -16.87 -4.54
N ASP A 185 -5.15 -17.37 -5.66
CA ASP A 185 -5.45 -18.79 -5.87
C ASP A 185 -4.17 -19.65 -5.82
N ARG A 186 -3.08 -19.22 -6.50
CA ARG A 186 -1.78 -19.91 -6.41
C ARG A 186 -1.23 -19.97 -4.98
N ALA A 187 -1.38 -18.88 -4.22
CA ALA A 187 -0.92 -18.83 -2.84
C ALA A 187 -1.72 -19.77 -1.92
N ALA A 188 -3.00 -19.96 -2.18
CA ALA A 188 -3.86 -20.92 -1.46
C ALA A 188 -3.43 -22.36 -1.71
N VAL A 189 -3.20 -22.74 -2.98
CA VAL A 189 -2.73 -24.10 -3.36
C VAL A 189 -1.39 -24.45 -2.68
N THR A 190 -0.41 -23.52 -2.73
CA THR A 190 0.90 -23.76 -2.11
C THR A 190 0.83 -23.98 -0.59
N ARG A 191 -0.11 -23.31 0.10
CA ARG A 191 -0.33 -23.52 1.54
C ARG A 191 -0.91 -24.90 1.86
N THR A 192 -1.83 -25.39 1.02
CA THR A 192 -2.47 -26.69 1.21
C THR A 192 -1.49 -27.84 1.00
N GLU A 193 -0.57 -27.71 0.03
CA GLU A 193 0.46 -28.72 -0.27
C GLU A 193 1.62 -28.74 0.75
N GLY A 194 1.85 -27.64 1.46
CA GLY A 194 2.94 -27.50 2.46
C GLY A 194 2.53 -27.82 3.90
N ALA A 195 1.26 -28.16 4.17
CA ALA A 195 0.81 -28.54 5.50
C ALA A 195 1.30 -29.97 5.81
N PRO A 196 2.12 -30.19 6.86
CA PRO A 196 2.53 -31.55 7.26
C PRO A 196 1.28 -32.33 7.73
N ALA A 197 1.18 -33.57 7.26
CA ALA A 197 0.15 -34.54 7.68
C ALA A 197 0.32 -34.93 9.15
#